data_afdac1f87c1bd7d6efdeb09439ff9996
#
_entry.id   afdac1f87c1bd7d6efdeb09439ff9996
#
_cell.length_a   1.000
_cell.length_b   1.000
_cell.length_c   1.000
_cell.angle_alpha   90.00
_cell.angle_beta   90.00
_cell.angle_gamma   90.00
#
_symmetry.space_group_name_H-M   'P 1'
#
loop_
_entity.id
_entity.type
_entity.pdbx_description
1 polymer ?
#
loop_
_entity_poly.entity_id
_entity_poly.type
_entity_poly.pdbx_seq_one_letter_code
_entity_poly.pdbx_strand_id
1 'polypeptide(L)'
;VTAGYINPEPRADFYAHLDAANVDLKGFTEKFYREVCGARLKPVLESLEHLVATGVWVEVTTLLLEGYNDSDEEVRAMARFLKGLSPDIPWHLTAAHPDYRMLDLRPTRHATLARAHAIAKEEGLRFVYVGNVLDEERSSTYCPDCGRLLVRRRGYRVEALWEAPGVCPGCGQRIPGVWTW
;
A
#
# COMPACT_ATOMS: atom_id res chain seq x y z
N VAL A 1 -12.54 1.20 -0.56
CA VAL A 1 -11.58 0.50 -1.43
C VAL A 1 -11.94 0.78 -2.89
N THR A 2 -10.97 1.14 -3.72
CA THR A 2 -11.20 1.53 -5.11
C THR A 2 -10.01 1.17 -6.00
N ALA A 3 -10.26 0.92 -7.30
CA ALA A 3 -9.20 0.82 -8.31
C ALA A 3 -8.61 2.18 -8.69
N GLY A 4 -9.16 3.29 -8.19
CA GLY A 4 -8.69 4.63 -8.53
C GLY A 4 -8.91 5.03 -10.01
N TYR A 5 -9.62 4.22 -10.78
CA TYR A 5 -9.82 4.41 -12.21
C TYR A 5 -11.08 5.22 -12.47
N ILE A 6 -10.96 6.53 -12.41
CA ILE A 6 -12.07 7.48 -12.53
C ILE A 6 -11.70 8.59 -13.52
N ASN A 7 -12.67 9.06 -14.30
CA ASN A 7 -12.48 10.19 -15.22
C ASN A 7 -12.19 11.49 -14.44
N PRO A 8 -11.46 12.44 -15.04
CA PRO A 8 -11.12 13.70 -14.37
C PRO A 8 -12.34 14.52 -13.91
N GLU A 9 -13.41 14.55 -14.71
CA GLU A 9 -14.58 15.38 -14.44
C GLU A 9 -15.31 14.99 -13.14
N PRO A 10 -15.67 13.69 -12.88
CA PRO A 10 -16.34 13.30 -11.65
C PRO A 10 -15.37 13.12 -10.47
N ARG A 11 -14.05 13.10 -10.69
CA ARG A 11 -13.04 12.79 -9.68
C ARG A 11 -13.10 13.74 -8.48
N ALA A 12 -13.13 15.04 -8.75
CA ALA A 12 -13.09 16.05 -7.71
C ALA A 12 -14.34 16.00 -6.84
N ASP A 13 -15.52 15.92 -7.47
CA ASP A 13 -16.80 15.85 -6.76
C ASP A 13 -16.92 14.56 -5.94
N PHE A 14 -16.60 13.41 -6.55
CA PHE A 14 -16.70 12.11 -5.87
C PHE A 14 -15.76 12.00 -4.67
N TYR A 15 -14.50 12.41 -4.82
CA TYR A 15 -13.51 12.29 -3.74
C TYR A 15 -13.65 13.34 -2.65
N ALA A 16 -14.32 14.46 -2.91
CA ALA A 16 -14.62 15.47 -1.88
C ALA A 16 -15.48 14.94 -0.72
N HIS A 17 -16.15 13.80 -0.92
CA HIS A 17 -17.01 13.17 0.08
C HIS A 17 -16.32 12.00 0.84
N LEU A 18 -15.01 11.80 0.63
CA LEU A 18 -14.26 10.72 1.26
C LEU A 18 -13.31 11.22 2.34
N ASP A 19 -13.37 10.61 3.52
CA ASP A 19 -12.39 10.81 4.59
C ASP A 19 -11.11 10.00 4.35
N ALA A 20 -11.25 8.80 3.79
CA ALA A 20 -10.15 7.88 3.51
C ALA A 20 -10.41 7.01 2.28
N ALA A 21 -9.34 6.56 1.64
CA ALA A 21 -9.39 5.63 0.51
C ALA A 21 -8.24 4.63 0.57
N ASN A 22 -8.54 3.35 0.32
CA ASN A 22 -7.53 2.37 -0.05
C ASN A 22 -7.59 2.17 -1.56
N VAL A 23 -6.50 2.51 -2.26
CA VAL A 23 -6.42 2.52 -3.71
C VAL A 23 -5.55 1.38 -4.21
N ASP A 24 -6.05 0.60 -5.16
CA ASP A 24 -5.28 -0.44 -5.84
C ASP A 24 -4.34 0.16 -6.90
N LEU A 25 -3.06 0.30 -6.59
CA LEU A 25 -2.01 0.51 -7.58
C LEU A 25 -1.49 -0.86 -8.03
N LYS A 26 -2.04 -1.38 -9.12
CA LYS A 26 -1.85 -2.78 -9.52
C LYS A 26 -0.50 -3.07 -10.19
N GLY A 27 0.22 -2.06 -10.64
CA GLY A 27 1.54 -2.11 -11.27
C GLY A 27 1.99 -0.71 -11.69
N PHE A 28 3.16 -0.59 -12.31
CA PHE A 28 3.72 0.72 -12.67
C PHE A 28 4.12 0.84 -14.14
N THR A 29 3.63 -0.07 -15.00
CA THR A 29 3.85 -0.02 -16.44
C THR A 29 2.53 0.05 -17.20
N GLU A 30 2.51 0.85 -18.27
CA GLU A 30 1.37 0.89 -19.20
C GLU A 30 1.11 -0.47 -19.85
N LYS A 31 2.17 -1.27 -20.06
CA LYS A 31 2.06 -2.62 -20.60
C LYS A 31 1.22 -3.49 -19.66
N PHE A 32 1.58 -3.54 -18.37
CA PHE A 32 0.85 -4.31 -17.37
C PHE A 32 -0.63 -3.88 -17.28
N TYR A 33 -0.88 -2.57 -17.22
CA TYR A 33 -2.24 -2.06 -17.15
C TYR A 33 -3.08 -2.42 -18.37
N ARG A 34 -2.52 -2.37 -19.57
CA ARG A 34 -3.24 -2.74 -20.80
C ARG A 34 -3.50 -4.24 -20.91
N GLU A 35 -2.47 -5.05 -20.69
CA GLU A 35 -2.51 -6.49 -20.95
C GLU A 35 -3.20 -7.27 -19.83
N VAL A 36 -3.01 -6.86 -18.55
CA VAL A 36 -3.52 -7.56 -17.38
C VAL A 36 -4.79 -6.91 -16.83
N CYS A 37 -4.81 -5.59 -16.74
CA CYS A 37 -5.94 -4.88 -16.12
C CYS A 37 -7.00 -4.43 -17.13
N GLY A 38 -6.72 -4.41 -18.44
CA GLY A 38 -7.60 -3.84 -19.47
C GLY A 38 -7.82 -2.33 -19.28
N ALA A 39 -6.84 -1.63 -18.71
CA ALA A 39 -6.94 -0.23 -18.27
C ALA A 39 -5.68 0.56 -18.68
N ARG A 40 -5.52 1.77 -18.15
CA ARG A 40 -4.33 2.63 -18.29
C ARG A 40 -3.81 3.01 -16.90
N LEU A 41 -2.50 3.16 -16.77
CA LEU A 41 -1.85 3.54 -15.51
C LEU A 41 -2.17 4.98 -15.11
N LYS A 42 -2.06 5.92 -16.04
CA LYS A 42 -2.15 7.35 -15.78
C LYS A 42 -3.38 7.78 -14.95
N PRO A 43 -4.64 7.36 -15.24
CA PRO A 43 -5.79 7.76 -14.43
C PRO A 43 -5.70 7.35 -12.95
N VAL A 44 -5.03 6.24 -12.65
CA VAL A 44 -4.83 5.76 -11.27
C VAL A 44 -3.81 6.64 -10.54
N LEU A 45 -2.70 7.00 -11.21
CA LEU A 45 -1.70 7.91 -10.64
C LEU A 45 -2.30 9.28 -10.35
N GLU A 46 -3.05 9.85 -11.30
CA GLU A 46 -3.75 11.13 -11.12
C GLU A 46 -4.78 11.09 -9.98
N SER A 47 -5.41 9.94 -9.75
CA SER A 47 -6.34 9.76 -8.62
C SER A 47 -5.60 9.77 -7.29
N LEU A 48 -4.45 9.10 -7.20
CA LEU A 48 -3.61 9.11 -6.00
C LEU A 48 -3.08 10.51 -5.70
N GLU A 49 -2.57 11.22 -6.71
CA GLU A 49 -2.12 12.61 -6.61
C GLU A 49 -3.25 13.52 -6.09
N HIS A 50 -4.43 13.39 -6.66
CA HIS A 50 -5.59 14.19 -6.26
C HIS A 50 -6.02 13.92 -4.81
N LEU A 51 -6.17 12.65 -4.42
CA LEU A 51 -6.57 12.25 -3.07
C LEU A 51 -5.60 12.81 -2.01
N VAL A 52 -4.29 12.67 -2.23
CA VAL A 52 -3.27 13.20 -1.31
C VAL A 52 -3.32 14.73 -1.27
N ALA A 53 -3.43 15.40 -2.41
CA ALA A 53 -3.48 16.86 -2.50
C ALA A 53 -4.71 17.46 -1.82
N THR A 54 -5.83 16.72 -1.77
CA THR A 54 -7.07 17.16 -1.12
C THR A 54 -7.20 16.75 0.34
N GLY A 55 -6.17 16.08 0.91
CA GLY A 55 -6.12 15.73 2.33
C GLY A 55 -6.91 14.49 2.71
N VAL A 56 -7.38 13.70 1.74
CA VAL A 56 -7.99 12.39 2.01
C VAL A 56 -6.91 11.45 2.54
N TRP A 57 -7.20 10.70 3.61
CA TRP A 57 -6.27 9.66 4.08
C TRP A 57 -6.16 8.55 3.06
N VAL A 58 -4.94 8.32 2.54
CA VAL A 58 -4.70 7.34 1.47
C VAL A 58 -3.88 6.18 1.98
N GLU A 59 -4.36 4.96 1.72
CA GLU A 59 -3.58 3.73 1.75
C GLU A 59 -3.52 3.13 0.35
N VAL A 60 -2.46 2.41 0.03
CA VAL A 60 -2.30 1.80 -1.29
C VAL A 60 -2.12 0.29 -1.15
N THR A 61 -2.77 -0.46 -2.04
CA THR A 61 -2.62 -1.92 -2.11
C THR A 61 -2.08 -2.32 -3.48
N THR A 62 -1.09 -3.20 -3.50
CA THR A 62 -0.56 -3.82 -4.71
C THR A 62 -0.57 -5.34 -4.57
N LEU A 63 -1.34 -6.00 -5.42
CA LEU A 63 -1.29 -7.45 -5.57
C LEU A 63 -0.07 -7.80 -6.44
N LEU A 64 0.94 -8.43 -5.86
CA LEU A 64 2.16 -8.82 -6.59
C LEU A 64 1.94 -10.13 -7.34
N LEU A 65 2.18 -10.11 -8.64
CA LEU A 65 2.12 -11.25 -9.55
C LEU A 65 3.54 -11.53 -10.06
N GLU A 66 4.10 -12.69 -9.69
CA GLU A 66 5.47 -13.05 -10.10
C GLU A 66 5.60 -13.12 -11.63
N GLY A 67 6.62 -12.44 -12.16
CA GLY A 67 6.89 -12.32 -13.58
C GLY A 67 6.05 -11.28 -14.32
N TYR A 68 5.18 -10.52 -13.62
CA TYR A 68 4.34 -9.49 -14.22
C TYR A 68 4.66 -8.09 -13.70
N ASN A 69 4.58 -7.88 -12.37
CA ASN A 69 4.73 -6.57 -11.72
C ASN A 69 5.64 -6.61 -10.49
N ASP A 70 6.46 -7.66 -10.34
CA ASP A 70 7.28 -7.94 -9.16
C ASP A 70 8.78 -7.67 -9.36
N SER A 71 9.19 -7.09 -10.51
CA SER A 71 10.61 -6.75 -10.72
C SER A 71 11.07 -5.67 -9.72
N ASP A 72 12.36 -5.70 -9.35
CA ASP A 72 12.94 -4.73 -8.42
C ASP A 72 12.79 -3.30 -8.94
N GLU A 73 12.94 -3.10 -10.25
CA GLU A 73 12.79 -1.81 -10.92
C GLU A 73 11.36 -1.28 -10.80
N GLU A 74 10.35 -2.13 -11.02
CA GLU A 74 8.95 -1.73 -10.95
C GLU A 74 8.52 -1.44 -9.52
N VAL A 75 8.93 -2.29 -8.56
CA VAL A 75 8.69 -2.07 -7.13
C VAL A 75 9.34 -0.76 -6.66
N ARG A 76 10.60 -0.48 -7.07
CA ARG A 76 11.26 0.81 -6.78
C ARG A 76 10.52 1.99 -7.38
N ALA A 77 10.05 1.87 -8.61
CA ALA A 77 9.31 2.94 -9.28
C ALA A 77 8.00 3.27 -8.55
N MET A 78 7.24 2.24 -8.14
CA MET A 78 6.05 2.41 -7.29
C MET A 78 6.39 3.07 -5.96
N ALA A 79 7.42 2.56 -5.27
CA ALA A 79 7.84 3.10 -3.97
C ALA A 79 8.25 4.58 -4.06
N ARG A 80 9.01 4.96 -5.09
CA ARG A 80 9.44 6.35 -5.32
C ARG A 80 8.25 7.26 -5.63
N PHE A 81 7.30 6.80 -6.43
CA PHE A 81 6.09 7.54 -6.71
C PHE A 81 5.29 7.78 -5.42
N LEU A 82 5.01 6.74 -4.64
CA LEU A 82 4.26 6.85 -3.39
C LEU A 82 4.98 7.75 -2.37
N LYS A 83 6.30 7.57 -2.20
CA LYS A 83 7.11 8.44 -1.34
C LYS A 83 7.06 9.89 -1.79
N GLY A 84 7.05 10.14 -3.12
CA GLY A 84 6.95 11.48 -3.69
C GLY A 84 5.64 12.18 -3.32
N LEU A 85 4.57 11.43 -3.12
CA LEU A 85 3.30 11.94 -2.62
C LEU A 85 3.36 12.15 -1.09
N SER A 86 3.75 11.12 -0.35
CA SER A 86 4.03 11.17 1.09
C SER A 86 4.79 9.92 1.54
N PRO A 87 5.85 10.05 2.35
CA PRO A 87 6.53 8.89 2.94
C PRO A 87 5.66 8.12 3.93
N ASP A 88 4.54 8.69 4.35
CA ASP A 88 3.63 8.16 5.36
C ASP A 88 2.45 7.37 4.77
N ILE A 89 2.33 7.27 3.45
CA ILE A 89 1.32 6.42 2.81
C ILE A 89 1.55 4.96 3.19
N PRO A 90 0.59 4.29 3.86
CA PRO A 90 0.66 2.86 4.09
C PRO A 90 0.57 2.10 2.76
N TRP A 91 1.58 1.27 2.47
CA TRP A 91 1.61 0.44 1.27
C TRP A 91 1.50 -1.03 1.61
N HIS A 92 0.44 -1.68 1.14
CA HIS A 92 0.12 -3.08 1.36
C HIS A 92 0.54 -3.90 0.13
N LEU A 93 1.57 -4.73 0.28
CA LEU A 93 2.07 -5.68 -0.71
C LEU A 93 1.42 -7.03 -0.45
N THR A 94 0.53 -7.49 -1.33
CA THR A 94 -0.27 -8.69 -1.08
C THR A 94 0.07 -9.82 -2.06
N ALA A 95 0.02 -11.06 -1.55
CA ALA A 95 0.23 -12.25 -2.37
C ALA A 95 -0.97 -12.53 -3.26
N ALA A 96 -0.71 -12.81 -4.54
CA ALA A 96 -1.68 -13.36 -5.46
C ALA A 96 -1.76 -14.89 -5.34
N HIS A 97 -2.90 -15.44 -5.67
CA HIS A 97 -3.12 -16.87 -5.88
C HIS A 97 -3.83 -17.11 -7.23
N PRO A 98 -3.72 -18.32 -7.81
CA PRO A 98 -4.44 -18.66 -9.04
C PRO A 98 -5.94 -18.49 -8.85
N ASP A 99 -6.60 -17.76 -9.75
CA ASP A 99 -8.04 -17.57 -9.72
C ASP A 99 -8.57 -17.15 -11.09
N TYR A 100 -9.87 -17.37 -11.31
CA TYR A 100 -10.63 -16.96 -12.48
C TYR A 100 -9.92 -17.34 -13.81
N ARG A 101 -9.41 -16.36 -14.55
CA ARG A 101 -8.74 -16.55 -15.85
C ARG A 101 -7.23 -16.70 -15.76
N MET A 102 -6.66 -16.67 -14.55
CA MET A 102 -5.23 -16.78 -14.28
C MET A 102 -4.92 -18.07 -13.49
N LEU A 103 -5.49 -19.19 -13.91
CA LEU A 103 -5.33 -20.48 -13.22
C LEU A 103 -3.90 -21.04 -13.31
N ASP A 104 -3.14 -20.61 -14.31
CA ASP A 104 -1.72 -20.97 -14.48
C ASP A 104 -0.75 -20.06 -13.70
N LEU A 105 -1.29 -19.04 -13.01
CA LEU A 105 -0.50 -18.18 -12.16
C LEU A 105 0.11 -19.00 -11.02
N ARG A 106 1.39 -18.78 -10.73
CA ARG A 106 1.99 -19.29 -9.51
C ARG A 106 1.63 -18.38 -8.33
N PRO A 107 1.25 -18.95 -7.16
CA PRO A 107 1.07 -18.14 -5.96
C PRO A 107 2.32 -17.32 -5.65
N THR A 108 2.15 -16.07 -5.27
CA THR A 108 3.27 -15.21 -4.91
C THR A 108 4.00 -15.78 -3.69
N ARG A 109 5.30 -16.01 -3.82
CA ARG A 109 6.12 -16.53 -2.74
C ARG A 109 6.33 -15.49 -1.64
N HIS A 110 6.43 -15.95 -0.41
CA HIS A 110 6.78 -15.10 0.74
C HIS A 110 8.09 -14.31 0.50
N ALA A 111 9.11 -14.94 -0.11
CA ALA A 111 10.37 -14.29 -0.44
C ALA A 111 10.22 -13.09 -1.39
N THR A 112 9.28 -13.16 -2.34
CA THR A 112 8.97 -12.07 -3.26
C THR A 112 8.37 -10.87 -2.51
N LEU A 113 7.43 -11.13 -1.59
CA LEU A 113 6.85 -10.08 -0.73
C LEU A 113 7.91 -9.47 0.20
N ALA A 114 8.74 -10.30 0.84
CA ALA A 114 9.79 -9.83 1.74
C ALA A 114 10.82 -8.96 1.00
N ARG A 115 11.21 -9.34 -0.24
CA ARG A 115 12.09 -8.54 -1.10
C ARG A 115 11.44 -7.20 -1.47
N ALA A 116 10.18 -7.21 -1.92
CA ALA A 116 9.46 -5.99 -2.28
C ALA A 116 9.28 -5.05 -1.07
N HIS A 117 8.99 -5.61 0.10
CA HIS A 117 8.94 -4.86 1.36
C HIS A 117 10.27 -4.18 1.67
N ALA A 118 11.40 -4.92 1.56
CA ALA A 118 12.73 -4.36 1.81
C ALA A 118 13.04 -3.20 0.84
N ILE A 119 12.78 -3.38 -0.46
CA ILE A 119 12.94 -2.32 -1.47
C ILE A 119 12.11 -1.07 -1.12
N ALA A 120 10.86 -1.25 -0.74
CA ALA A 120 9.98 -0.14 -0.37
C ALA A 120 10.51 0.64 0.86
N LYS A 121 11.04 -0.08 1.85
CA LYS A 121 11.69 0.52 3.03
C LYS A 121 12.98 1.24 2.67
N GLU A 122 13.82 0.68 1.80
CA GLU A 122 15.04 1.31 1.28
C GLU A 122 14.74 2.61 0.54
N GLU A 123 13.66 2.68 -0.23
CA GLU A 123 13.23 3.91 -0.93
C GLU A 123 12.63 4.95 0.03
N GLY A 124 12.40 4.60 1.29
CA GLY A 124 12.06 5.52 2.37
C GLY A 124 10.57 5.62 2.70
N LEU A 125 9.74 4.65 2.29
CA LEU A 125 8.38 4.53 2.81
C LEU A 125 8.41 4.07 4.27
N ARG A 126 7.67 4.78 5.13
CA ARG A 126 7.69 4.55 6.58
C ARG A 126 6.78 3.38 6.99
N PHE A 127 5.69 3.16 6.27
CA PHE A 127 4.67 2.16 6.57
C PHE A 127 4.47 1.22 5.37
N VAL A 128 5.10 0.05 5.42
CA VAL A 128 4.98 -0.99 4.39
C VAL A 128 4.55 -2.27 5.05
N TYR A 129 3.55 -2.92 4.48
CA TYR A 129 2.95 -4.13 5.02
C TYR A 129 2.90 -5.25 4.00
N VAL A 130 2.94 -6.50 4.45
CA VAL A 130 2.64 -7.66 3.62
C VAL A 130 1.30 -8.27 4.01
N GLY A 131 0.57 -8.78 3.02
CA GLY A 131 -0.75 -9.38 3.21
C GLY A 131 -0.96 -10.65 2.40
N ASN A 132 -2.06 -11.33 2.67
CA ASN A 132 -2.42 -12.64 2.12
C ASN A 132 -1.41 -13.75 2.44
N VAL A 133 -0.54 -13.52 3.44
CA VAL A 133 0.42 -14.49 4.00
C VAL A 133 0.48 -14.32 5.51
N LEU A 134 0.96 -15.35 6.20
CA LEU A 134 1.24 -15.27 7.64
C LEU A 134 2.66 -14.74 7.84
N ASP A 135 2.77 -13.43 8.08
CA ASP A 135 4.02 -12.75 8.39
C ASP A 135 3.74 -11.68 9.46
N GLU A 136 3.85 -12.05 10.72
CA GLU A 136 3.57 -11.14 11.84
C GLU A 136 4.51 -9.93 11.85
N GLU A 137 5.79 -10.14 11.51
CA GLU A 137 6.79 -9.08 11.50
C GLU A 137 6.43 -7.99 10.49
N ARG A 138 6.16 -8.37 9.24
CA ARG A 138 5.92 -7.40 8.14
C ARG A 138 4.47 -6.98 8.02
N SER A 139 3.54 -7.60 8.74
CA SER A 139 2.14 -7.14 8.81
C SER A 139 1.87 -6.21 9.98
N SER A 140 2.79 -6.13 10.96
CA SER A 140 2.65 -5.30 12.16
C SER A 140 3.14 -3.87 11.93
N THR A 141 2.66 -2.93 12.77
CA THR A 141 3.07 -1.51 12.69
C THR A 141 4.16 -1.24 13.73
N TYR A 142 5.24 -0.64 13.28
CA TYR A 142 6.36 -0.20 14.10
C TYR A 142 6.50 1.32 14.05
N CYS A 143 7.00 1.89 15.15
CA CYS A 143 7.37 3.29 15.17
C CYS A 143 8.49 3.54 14.15
N PRO A 144 8.32 4.48 13.21
CA PRO A 144 9.32 4.73 12.19
C PRO A 144 10.62 5.33 12.75
N ASP A 145 10.58 5.93 13.94
CA ASP A 145 11.73 6.60 14.53
C ASP A 145 12.53 5.67 15.47
N CYS A 146 11.87 4.91 16.34
CA CYS A 146 12.57 4.08 17.34
C CYS A 146 12.41 2.57 17.13
N GLY A 147 11.65 2.13 16.12
CA GLY A 147 11.45 0.71 15.80
C GLY A 147 10.53 -0.06 16.76
N ARG A 148 9.93 0.61 17.77
CA ARG A 148 9.05 -0.05 18.73
C ARG A 148 7.80 -0.59 18.06
N LEU A 149 7.41 -1.83 18.37
CA LEU A 149 6.14 -2.42 17.93
C LEU A 149 4.97 -1.64 18.55
N LEU A 150 4.07 -1.14 17.71
CA LEU A 150 2.91 -0.33 18.09
C LEU A 150 1.59 -1.05 17.90
N VAL A 151 1.45 -1.77 16.78
CA VAL A 151 0.26 -2.59 16.50
C VAL A 151 0.74 -3.95 16.01
N ARG A 152 0.44 -4.97 16.79
CA ARG A 152 0.71 -6.36 16.40
C ARG A 152 -0.43 -6.88 15.55
N ARG A 153 -0.09 -7.54 14.43
CA ARG A 153 -1.06 -8.23 13.58
C ARG A 153 -0.63 -9.66 13.33
N ARG A 154 -1.54 -10.59 13.66
CA ARG A 154 -1.37 -12.02 13.40
C ARG A 154 -2.63 -12.55 12.71
N GLY A 155 -2.61 -12.64 11.39
CA GLY A 155 -3.81 -12.84 10.59
C GLY A 155 -4.82 -11.73 10.86
N TYR A 156 -6.03 -12.09 11.28
CA TYR A 156 -7.09 -11.14 11.63
C TYR A 156 -7.06 -10.65 13.08
N ARG A 157 -6.12 -11.14 13.91
CA ARG A 157 -5.95 -10.64 15.27
C ARG A 157 -5.12 -9.36 15.24
N VAL A 158 -5.66 -8.29 15.84
CA VAL A 158 -5.00 -7.00 15.96
C VAL A 158 -4.93 -6.62 17.43
N GLU A 159 -3.75 -6.24 17.90
CA GLU A 159 -3.47 -5.81 19.26
C GLU A 159 -2.74 -4.46 19.22
N ALA A 160 -3.36 -3.42 19.74
CA ALA A 160 -2.73 -2.10 19.90
C ALA A 160 -1.89 -2.10 21.18
N LEU A 161 -0.63 -1.68 21.08
CA LEU A 161 0.37 -1.70 22.16
C LEU A 161 0.73 -0.28 22.65
N TRP A 162 -0.14 0.67 22.45
CA TRP A 162 -0.03 2.04 22.96
C TRP A 162 -1.19 2.36 23.92
N GLU A 163 -0.93 3.25 24.87
CA GLU A 163 -1.96 3.78 25.79
C GLU A 163 -2.73 4.94 25.15
N ALA A 164 -2.00 5.84 24.47
CA ALA A 164 -2.57 6.94 23.72
C ALA A 164 -2.51 6.62 22.21
N PRO A 165 -3.67 6.42 21.52
CA PRO A 165 -3.68 6.12 20.10
C PRO A 165 -2.90 7.15 19.28
N GLY A 166 -2.05 6.67 18.36
CA GLY A 166 -1.23 7.53 17.50
C GLY A 166 -0.01 8.16 18.18
N VAL A 167 0.35 7.75 19.41
CA VAL A 167 1.57 8.21 20.09
C VAL A 167 2.44 7.01 20.45
N CYS A 168 3.71 7.02 20.02
CA CYS A 168 4.66 5.98 20.37
C CYS A 168 4.99 6.02 21.87
N PRO A 169 4.74 4.96 22.65
CA PRO A 169 5.03 4.93 24.09
C PRO A 169 6.54 4.84 24.39
N GLY A 170 7.38 4.67 23.36
CA GLY A 170 8.84 4.58 23.52
C GLY A 170 9.57 5.90 23.35
N CYS A 171 9.19 6.70 22.36
CA CYS A 171 9.88 7.95 22.02
C CYS A 171 8.95 9.17 21.93
N GLY A 172 7.64 9.03 22.13
CA GLY A 172 6.68 10.13 22.05
C GLY A 172 6.33 10.59 20.61
N GLN A 173 6.90 9.95 19.59
CA GLN A 173 6.62 10.29 18.20
C GLN A 173 5.14 10.17 17.88
N ARG A 174 4.58 11.18 17.23
CA ARG A 174 3.23 11.09 16.64
C ARG A 174 3.27 10.21 15.39
N ILE A 175 2.40 9.23 15.36
CA ILE A 175 2.26 8.29 14.25
C ILE A 175 1.19 8.84 13.32
N PRO A 176 1.51 9.08 12.04
CA PRO A 176 0.53 9.48 11.03
C PRO A 176 -0.65 8.50 10.96
N GLY A 177 -1.86 9.02 10.88
CA GLY A 177 -3.08 8.21 10.85
C GLY A 177 -4.27 8.96 11.44
N VAL A 178 -5.47 8.40 11.30
CA VAL A 178 -6.69 8.83 11.97
C VAL A 178 -6.98 7.85 13.10
N TRP A 179 -6.85 8.30 14.35
CA TRP A 179 -6.87 7.44 15.55
C TRP A 179 -8.08 7.65 16.44
N THR A 180 -8.86 8.68 16.18
CA THR A 180 -10.09 9.01 16.92
C THR A 180 -11.23 9.23 15.94
N TRP A 181 -12.37 8.64 16.21
CA TRP A 181 -13.61 8.79 15.46
C TRP A 181 -14.59 9.67 16.27
#